data_913f394940d783d83a292916db03afe8
#
_entry.id   913f394940d783d83a292916db03afe8
#
_cell.length_a   1.000
_cell.length_b   1.000
_cell.length_c   1.000
_cell.angle_alpha   90.00
_cell.angle_beta   90.00
_cell.angle_gamma   90.00
#
_symmetry.space_group_name_H-M   'P 1'
#
loop_
_entity.id
_entity.type
_entity.pdbx_description
1 polymer ?
#
loop_
_entity_poly.entity_id
_entity_poly.type
_entity_poly.pdbx_seq_one_letter_code
_entity_poly.pdbx_strand_id
1 'polypeptide(L)'
;MNQEVRKDISVKIKGLMISKLCDTSRNAFDSIFVSSFIGLVQTAIYNNYFMIMNAVIMLLSIISRSIIGGVGNSIAVESSEKNYSDLRKLNFGYMWISGWCTICMACLYQPFTELVFGKDMLFPMSTVVMFCVYFYVLKMGDMRSVYFEAAGLWWENRFKSLVEAGLNLILNYVLGKYYGVKGIILATLISLFFINFVWGSNLIFKYYFKSISSKEYYTQHLLYACVTSINAFLTCKICSAVTVPGIVGLFFKGVICLVFPNIIFLLVYCKTSIFKNAMPWLLKKLNA
;
A
#
# COMPACT_ATOMS: atom_id res chain seq x y z
N MET A 1 -29.00 -4.48 26.80
CA MET A 1 -27.57 -4.22 26.54
C MET A 1 -27.02 -3.40 27.70
N ASN A 2 -25.98 -3.87 28.38
CA ASN A 2 -25.39 -3.24 29.55
C ASN A 2 -24.87 -1.84 29.18
N GLN A 3 -25.01 -0.87 30.10
CA GLN A 3 -24.60 0.54 29.89
C GLN A 3 -23.10 0.68 29.58
N GLU A 4 -22.26 -0.15 30.17
CA GLU A 4 -20.81 -0.21 29.90
C GLU A 4 -20.50 -0.66 28.47
N VAL A 5 -21.16 -1.71 27.98
CA VAL A 5 -21.02 -2.21 26.61
C VAL A 5 -21.43 -1.15 25.58
N ARG A 6 -22.53 -0.42 25.88
CA ARG A 6 -22.99 0.68 25.01
C ARG A 6 -21.98 1.83 24.95
N LYS A 7 -21.35 2.15 26.08
CA LYS A 7 -20.31 3.19 26.15
C LYS A 7 -19.04 2.79 25.37
N ASP A 8 -18.59 1.53 25.53
CA ASP A 8 -17.41 1.01 24.79
C ASP A 8 -17.64 1.02 23.28
N ILE A 9 -18.81 0.52 22.82
CA ILE A 9 -19.19 0.56 21.40
C ILE A 9 -19.21 2.01 20.89
N SER A 10 -19.80 2.96 21.62
CA SER A 10 -19.85 4.37 21.23
C SER A 10 -18.47 4.99 21.07
N VAL A 11 -17.52 4.67 21.95
CA VAL A 11 -16.13 5.14 21.88
C VAL A 11 -15.42 4.59 20.65
N LYS A 12 -15.58 3.30 20.34
CA LYS A 12 -15.01 2.66 19.15
C LYS A 12 -15.59 3.24 17.86
N ILE A 13 -16.92 3.49 17.82
CA ILE A 13 -17.57 4.14 16.67
C ILE A 13 -17.01 5.55 16.45
N LYS A 14 -16.84 6.36 17.51
CA LYS A 14 -16.23 7.70 17.38
C LYS A 14 -14.81 7.62 16.82
N GLY A 15 -13.99 6.68 17.31
CA GLY A 15 -12.65 6.46 16.77
C GLY A 15 -12.64 6.08 15.28
N LEU A 16 -13.57 5.19 14.88
CA LEU A 16 -13.75 4.80 13.48
C LEU A 16 -14.17 6.00 12.61
N MET A 17 -15.14 6.80 13.05
CA MET A 17 -15.59 7.99 12.33
C MET A 17 -14.45 8.98 12.11
N ILE A 18 -13.66 9.28 13.15
CA ILE A 18 -12.49 10.15 13.05
C ILE A 18 -11.51 9.60 12.01
N SER A 19 -11.17 8.31 12.08
CA SER A 19 -10.23 7.69 11.14
C SER A 19 -10.75 7.77 9.69
N LYS A 20 -12.02 7.45 9.46
CA LYS A 20 -12.62 7.49 8.10
C LYS A 20 -12.72 8.90 7.53
N LEU A 21 -13.06 9.90 8.35
CA LEU A 21 -13.06 11.31 7.93
C LEU A 21 -11.64 11.76 7.55
N CYS A 22 -10.62 11.43 8.36
CA CYS A 22 -9.24 11.78 8.07
C CYS A 22 -8.73 11.11 6.78
N ASP A 23 -9.03 9.83 6.55
CA ASP A 23 -8.63 9.11 5.35
C ASP A 23 -9.27 9.70 4.08
N THR A 24 -10.56 10.04 4.15
CA THR A 24 -11.29 10.67 3.03
C THR A 24 -10.74 12.06 2.73
N SER A 25 -10.51 12.87 3.76
CA SER A 25 -9.96 14.22 3.63
C SER A 25 -8.57 14.21 2.99
N ARG A 26 -7.69 13.30 3.39
CA ARG A 26 -6.35 13.16 2.79
C ARG A 26 -6.43 12.97 1.28
N ASN A 27 -7.25 12.03 0.81
CA ASN A 27 -7.36 11.73 -0.62
C ASN A 27 -7.97 12.89 -1.43
N ALA A 28 -8.89 13.66 -0.83
CA ALA A 28 -9.48 14.82 -1.46
C ALA A 28 -8.50 16.02 -1.55
N PHE A 29 -7.68 16.21 -0.51
CA PHE A 29 -6.75 17.36 -0.46
C PHE A 29 -5.69 17.31 -1.54
N ASP A 30 -5.15 16.13 -1.87
CA ASP A 30 -4.13 16.00 -2.92
C ASP A 30 -4.64 16.61 -4.25
N SER A 31 -5.84 16.25 -4.70
CA SER A 31 -6.43 16.80 -5.94
C SER A 31 -6.73 18.30 -5.84
N ILE A 32 -7.18 18.78 -4.68
CA ILE A 32 -7.45 20.20 -4.43
C ILE A 32 -6.16 21.01 -4.53
N PHE A 33 -5.07 20.54 -3.92
CA PHE A 33 -3.78 21.22 -3.97
C PHE A 33 -3.16 21.19 -5.36
N VAL A 34 -3.28 20.06 -6.11
CA VAL A 34 -2.82 20.01 -7.50
C VAL A 34 -3.55 21.04 -8.35
N SER A 35 -4.89 21.13 -8.24
CA SER A 35 -5.67 22.08 -9.02
C SER A 35 -5.38 23.54 -8.65
N SER A 36 -5.17 23.81 -7.36
CA SER A 36 -5.00 25.20 -6.85
C SER A 36 -3.60 25.77 -7.14
N PHE A 37 -2.55 24.94 -7.08
CA PHE A 37 -1.18 25.42 -7.22
C PHE A 37 -0.58 25.22 -8.60
N ILE A 38 -1.05 24.23 -9.36
CA ILE A 38 -0.35 23.75 -10.55
C ILE A 38 -1.17 23.93 -11.82
N GLY A 39 -2.50 24.05 -11.69
CA GLY A 39 -3.42 24.30 -12.77
C GLY A 39 -4.10 23.05 -13.34
N LEU A 40 -5.12 23.27 -14.15
CA LEU A 40 -6.08 22.23 -14.58
C LEU A 40 -5.44 21.14 -15.46
N VAL A 41 -4.51 21.48 -16.34
CA VAL A 41 -3.84 20.50 -17.24
C VAL A 41 -3.05 19.48 -16.42
N GLN A 42 -2.24 19.95 -15.48
CA GLN A 42 -1.46 19.06 -14.61
C GLN A 42 -2.35 18.23 -13.68
N THR A 43 -3.49 18.80 -13.28
CA THR A 43 -4.51 18.07 -12.50
C THR A 43 -5.10 16.92 -13.31
N ALA A 44 -5.41 17.14 -14.59
CA ALA A 44 -5.91 16.10 -15.47
C ALA A 44 -4.88 14.96 -15.62
N ILE A 45 -3.61 15.29 -15.84
CA ILE A 45 -2.54 14.30 -15.94
C ILE A 45 -2.40 13.54 -14.61
N TYR A 46 -2.36 14.24 -13.47
CA TYR A 46 -2.29 13.62 -12.14
C TYR A 46 -3.43 12.63 -11.91
N ASN A 47 -4.65 13.04 -12.24
CA ASN A 47 -5.84 12.21 -12.05
C ASN A 47 -5.83 10.96 -12.96
N ASN A 48 -5.29 11.02 -14.16
CA ASN A 48 -5.11 9.86 -15.03
C ASN A 48 -4.18 8.81 -14.39
N TYR A 49 -3.02 9.23 -13.87
CA TYR A 49 -2.10 8.34 -13.16
C TYR A 49 -2.72 7.81 -11.87
N PHE A 50 -3.37 8.69 -11.11
CA PHE A 50 -4.04 8.29 -9.86
C PHE A 50 -5.18 7.29 -10.11
N MET A 51 -5.95 7.46 -11.19
CA MET A 51 -7.02 6.54 -11.57
C MET A 51 -6.50 5.13 -11.84
N ILE A 52 -5.41 5.00 -12.59
CA ILE A 52 -4.76 3.69 -12.86
C ILE A 52 -4.31 3.07 -11.53
N MET A 53 -3.60 3.82 -10.70
CA MET A 53 -3.15 3.36 -9.39
C MET A 53 -4.31 2.94 -8.50
N ASN A 54 -5.39 3.72 -8.49
CA ASN A 54 -6.57 3.45 -7.67
C ASN A 54 -7.29 2.17 -8.09
N ALA A 55 -7.32 1.85 -9.39
CA ALA A 55 -7.87 0.57 -9.87
C ALA A 55 -7.09 -0.62 -9.27
N VAL A 56 -5.76 -0.56 -9.23
CA VAL A 56 -4.93 -1.60 -8.60
C VAL A 56 -5.14 -1.64 -7.08
N ILE A 57 -5.23 -0.47 -6.43
CA ILE A 57 -5.55 -0.37 -5.00
C ILE A 57 -6.88 -1.04 -4.67
N MET A 58 -7.92 -0.82 -5.47
CA MET A 58 -9.24 -1.42 -5.27
C MET A 58 -9.19 -2.94 -5.35
N LEU A 59 -8.48 -3.51 -6.33
CA LEU A 59 -8.30 -4.95 -6.46
C LEU A 59 -7.61 -5.56 -5.22
N LEU A 60 -6.52 -4.96 -4.74
CA LEU A 60 -5.83 -5.43 -3.54
C LEU A 60 -6.67 -5.24 -2.26
N SER A 61 -7.52 -4.21 -2.22
CA SER A 61 -8.43 -3.98 -1.09
C SER A 61 -9.49 -5.08 -0.94
N ILE A 62 -9.86 -5.76 -2.03
CA ILE A 62 -10.76 -6.93 -1.95
C ILE A 62 -10.08 -8.04 -1.14
N ILE A 63 -8.79 -8.30 -1.39
CA ILE A 63 -8.02 -9.31 -0.66
C ILE A 63 -7.95 -8.97 0.84
N SER A 64 -7.57 -7.75 1.19
CA SER A 64 -7.43 -7.35 2.59
C SER A 64 -8.78 -7.37 3.34
N ARG A 65 -9.87 -6.94 2.70
CA ARG A 65 -11.20 -6.92 3.32
C ARG A 65 -11.78 -8.32 3.51
N SER A 66 -11.54 -9.26 2.58
CA SER A 66 -12.08 -10.63 2.66
C SER A 66 -11.56 -11.42 3.86
N ILE A 67 -10.36 -11.08 4.36
CA ILE A 67 -9.74 -11.82 5.47
C ILE A 67 -10.03 -11.23 6.86
N ILE A 68 -10.65 -10.03 6.96
CA ILE A 68 -10.91 -9.36 8.25
C ILE A 68 -11.74 -10.25 9.19
N GLY A 69 -12.81 -10.88 8.69
CA GLY A 69 -13.66 -11.76 9.49
C GLY A 69 -12.92 -12.98 10.04
N GLY A 70 -12.09 -13.62 9.21
CA GLY A 70 -11.26 -14.75 9.63
C GLY A 70 -10.21 -14.37 10.67
N VAL A 71 -9.58 -13.20 10.51
CA VAL A 71 -8.65 -12.66 11.49
C VAL A 71 -9.38 -12.30 12.79
N GLY A 72 -10.59 -11.72 12.72
CA GLY A 72 -11.39 -11.42 13.91
C GLY A 72 -11.71 -12.67 14.72
N ASN A 73 -12.10 -13.76 14.07
CA ASN A 73 -12.29 -15.05 14.73
C ASN A 73 -10.99 -15.59 15.34
N SER A 74 -9.87 -15.49 14.63
CA SER A 74 -8.57 -15.92 15.15
C SER A 74 -8.14 -15.10 16.38
N ILE A 75 -8.40 -13.79 16.41
CA ILE A 75 -8.13 -12.92 17.58
C ILE A 75 -8.95 -13.36 18.81
N ALA A 76 -10.17 -13.86 18.60
CA ALA A 76 -11.04 -14.27 19.70
C ALA A 76 -10.66 -15.63 20.32
N VAL A 77 -10.04 -16.54 19.56
CA VAL A 77 -9.80 -17.91 20.00
C VAL A 77 -8.34 -18.31 20.13
N GLU A 78 -7.43 -17.60 19.47
CA GLU A 78 -6.00 -17.94 19.40
C GLU A 78 -5.12 -16.96 20.18
N SER A 79 -3.90 -17.37 20.53
CA SER A 79 -2.94 -16.52 21.21
C SER A 79 -2.38 -15.41 20.30
N SER A 80 -1.83 -14.35 20.91
CA SER A 80 -1.18 -13.25 20.18
C SER A 80 0.03 -13.70 19.37
N GLU A 81 0.78 -14.70 19.86
CA GLU A 81 1.94 -15.30 19.18
C GLU A 81 1.52 -16.05 17.91
N LYS A 82 0.42 -16.81 18.00
CA LYS A 82 -0.16 -17.50 16.85
C LYS A 82 -0.65 -16.50 15.81
N ASN A 83 -1.37 -15.47 16.24
CA ASN A 83 -1.87 -14.39 15.39
C ASN A 83 -0.71 -13.61 14.72
N TYR A 84 0.41 -13.40 15.43
CA TYR A 84 1.60 -12.78 14.82
C TYR A 84 2.25 -13.68 13.76
N SER A 85 2.34 -14.98 14.04
CA SER A 85 2.82 -15.96 13.04
C SER A 85 1.97 -15.93 11.77
N ASP A 86 0.65 -15.82 11.91
CA ASP A 86 -0.27 -15.78 10.78
C ASP A 86 -0.22 -14.40 10.06
N LEU A 87 -0.08 -13.30 10.81
CA LEU A 87 0.19 -11.97 10.23
C LEU A 87 1.45 -12.00 9.32
N ARG A 88 2.53 -12.64 9.77
CA ARG A 88 3.76 -12.76 8.97
C ARG A 88 3.53 -13.50 7.64
N LYS A 89 2.75 -14.59 7.66
CA LYS A 89 2.42 -15.37 6.45
C LYS A 89 1.52 -14.58 5.49
N LEU A 90 0.49 -13.93 6.02
CA LEU A 90 -0.40 -13.06 5.25
C LEU A 90 0.38 -11.90 4.64
N ASN A 91 1.23 -11.24 5.46
CA ASN A 91 2.03 -10.11 5.02
C ASN A 91 3.02 -10.52 3.92
N PHE A 92 3.65 -11.69 4.03
CA PHE A 92 4.53 -12.22 2.98
C PHE A 92 3.79 -12.37 1.63
N GLY A 93 2.65 -13.06 1.62
CA GLY A 93 1.85 -13.25 0.41
C GLY A 93 1.33 -11.92 -0.16
N TYR A 94 0.85 -11.04 0.71
CA TYR A 94 0.35 -9.73 0.30
C TYR A 94 1.45 -8.82 -0.27
N MET A 95 2.63 -8.80 0.35
CA MET A 95 3.77 -8.01 -0.13
C MET A 95 4.36 -8.57 -1.43
N TRP A 96 4.26 -9.89 -1.66
CA TRP A 96 4.59 -10.47 -2.98
C TRP A 96 3.69 -9.88 -4.06
N ILE A 97 2.37 -9.94 -3.88
CA ILE A 97 1.40 -9.42 -4.85
C ILE A 97 1.57 -7.91 -5.02
N SER A 98 1.70 -7.16 -3.92
CA SER A 98 1.87 -5.70 -3.95
C SER A 98 3.18 -5.29 -4.62
N GLY A 99 4.27 -6.01 -4.37
CA GLY A 99 5.56 -5.81 -5.03
C GLY A 99 5.47 -6.09 -6.53
N TRP A 100 4.82 -7.19 -6.92
CA TRP A 100 4.56 -7.52 -8.31
C TRP A 100 3.74 -6.42 -9.01
N CYS A 101 2.64 -5.96 -8.41
CA CYS A 101 1.85 -4.84 -8.94
C CYS A 101 2.69 -3.56 -9.07
N THR A 102 3.55 -3.25 -8.09
CA THR A 102 4.47 -2.10 -8.16
C THR A 102 5.40 -2.18 -9.36
N ILE A 103 5.96 -3.37 -9.63
CA ILE A 103 6.83 -3.62 -10.80
C ILE A 103 6.05 -3.48 -12.10
N CYS A 104 4.85 -4.05 -12.18
CA CYS A 104 3.97 -3.88 -13.34
C CYS A 104 3.67 -2.40 -13.59
N MET A 105 3.34 -1.64 -12.56
CA MET A 105 3.12 -0.19 -12.67
C MET A 105 4.38 0.52 -13.18
N ALA A 106 5.56 0.24 -12.63
CA ALA A 106 6.81 0.87 -13.04
C ALA A 106 7.12 0.65 -14.53
N CYS A 107 6.80 -0.52 -15.08
CA CYS A 107 7.08 -0.90 -16.45
C CYS A 107 5.98 -0.47 -17.44
N LEU A 108 4.72 -0.49 -17.00
CA LEU A 108 3.55 -0.35 -17.89
C LEU A 108 2.88 1.02 -17.81
N TYR A 109 3.12 1.83 -16.78
CA TYR A 109 2.47 3.13 -16.62
C TYR A 109 2.62 4.02 -17.85
N GLN A 110 3.87 4.27 -18.27
CA GLN A 110 4.13 5.15 -19.41
C GLN A 110 3.53 4.62 -20.72
N PRO A 111 3.81 3.37 -21.17
CA PRO A 111 3.26 2.88 -22.42
C PRO A 111 1.73 2.75 -22.39
N PHE A 112 1.13 2.47 -21.25
CA PHE A 112 -0.33 2.43 -21.10
C PHE A 112 -0.93 3.84 -21.18
N THR A 113 -0.36 4.81 -20.45
CA THR A 113 -0.84 6.20 -20.45
C THR A 113 -0.68 6.83 -21.83
N GLU A 114 0.42 6.57 -22.53
CA GLU A 114 0.65 7.03 -23.90
C GLU A 114 -0.41 6.47 -24.85
N LEU A 115 -0.73 5.19 -24.74
CA LEU A 115 -1.71 4.52 -25.59
C LEU A 115 -3.14 5.01 -25.37
N VAL A 116 -3.52 5.27 -24.12
CA VAL A 116 -4.91 5.59 -23.75
C VAL A 116 -5.18 7.10 -23.78
N PHE A 117 -4.25 7.91 -23.30
CA PHE A 117 -4.45 9.35 -23.11
C PHE A 117 -3.60 10.22 -24.04
N GLY A 118 -2.62 9.63 -24.75
CA GLY A 118 -1.73 10.34 -25.65
C GLY A 118 -0.43 10.83 -24.99
N LYS A 119 0.52 11.22 -25.86
CA LYS A 119 1.88 11.64 -25.45
C LYS A 119 1.90 12.89 -24.59
N ASP A 120 0.97 13.82 -24.83
CA ASP A 120 0.90 15.09 -24.09
C ASP A 120 0.44 14.92 -22.64
N MET A 121 -0.08 13.73 -22.29
CA MET A 121 -0.56 13.38 -20.95
C MET A 121 0.46 12.57 -20.14
N LEU A 122 1.76 12.62 -20.51
CA LEU A 122 2.81 11.89 -19.82
C LEU A 122 3.52 12.74 -18.77
N PHE A 123 3.69 12.19 -17.58
CA PHE A 123 4.63 12.73 -16.58
C PHE A 123 6.07 12.28 -16.88
N PRO A 124 7.07 13.07 -16.44
CA PRO A 124 8.47 12.60 -16.42
C PRO A 124 8.60 11.30 -15.62
N MET A 125 9.51 10.41 -16.04
CA MET A 125 9.70 9.09 -15.40
C MET A 125 9.97 9.20 -13.89
N SER A 126 10.64 10.27 -13.43
CA SER A 126 10.84 10.52 -11.99
C SER A 126 9.53 10.66 -11.20
N THR A 127 8.50 11.27 -11.79
CA THR A 127 7.16 11.37 -11.17
C THR A 127 6.45 10.02 -11.18
N VAL A 128 6.59 9.24 -12.25
CA VAL A 128 6.03 7.87 -12.34
C VAL A 128 6.63 6.96 -11.26
N VAL A 129 7.94 7.02 -11.06
CA VAL A 129 8.60 6.29 -9.96
C VAL A 129 8.04 6.70 -8.60
N MET A 130 7.77 7.99 -8.38
CA MET A 130 7.15 8.45 -7.13
C MET A 130 5.74 7.87 -6.93
N PHE A 131 4.91 7.73 -7.98
CA PHE A 131 3.63 7.03 -7.91
C PHE A 131 3.78 5.55 -7.55
N CYS A 132 4.78 4.87 -8.11
CA CYS A 132 5.07 3.48 -7.78
C CYS A 132 5.49 3.31 -6.32
N VAL A 133 6.36 4.20 -5.82
CA VAL A 133 6.77 4.23 -4.40
C VAL A 133 5.57 4.56 -3.51
N TYR A 134 4.72 5.51 -3.89
CA TYR A 134 3.49 5.84 -3.19
C TYR A 134 2.60 4.59 -3.04
N PHE A 135 2.31 3.90 -4.13
CA PHE A 135 1.54 2.67 -4.10
C PHE A 135 2.15 1.62 -3.17
N TYR A 136 3.46 1.37 -3.29
CA TYR A 136 4.15 0.38 -2.47
C TYR A 136 4.08 0.71 -0.97
N VAL A 137 4.38 1.95 -0.59
CA VAL A 137 4.34 2.41 0.80
C VAL A 137 2.92 2.34 1.36
N LEU A 138 1.92 2.71 0.57
CA LEU A 138 0.51 2.57 0.95
C LEU A 138 0.15 1.12 1.29
N LYS A 139 0.69 0.15 0.54
CA LYS A 139 0.39 -1.28 0.72
C LYS A 139 1.17 -1.95 1.85
N MET A 140 2.29 -1.39 2.31
CA MET A 140 3.11 -1.96 3.38
C MET A 140 2.33 -2.21 4.69
N GLY A 141 1.34 -1.38 4.99
CA GLY A 141 0.59 -1.44 6.25
C GLY A 141 -0.73 -2.21 6.18
N ASP A 142 -1.16 -2.70 5.02
CA ASP A 142 -2.53 -3.22 4.85
C ASP A 142 -2.80 -4.45 5.72
N MET A 143 -1.91 -5.45 5.75
CA MET A 143 -2.10 -6.65 6.57
C MET A 143 -2.09 -6.34 8.07
N ARG A 144 -1.23 -5.43 8.52
CA ARG A 144 -1.27 -4.91 9.88
C ARG A 144 -2.60 -4.22 10.18
N SER A 145 -3.14 -3.44 9.23
CA SER A 145 -4.41 -2.74 9.40
C SER A 145 -5.59 -3.70 9.53
N VAL A 146 -5.56 -4.85 8.84
CA VAL A 146 -6.54 -5.92 9.03
C VAL A 146 -6.60 -6.39 10.49
N TYR A 147 -5.44 -6.67 11.11
CA TYR A 147 -5.39 -7.05 12.53
C TYR A 147 -5.79 -5.91 13.45
N PHE A 148 -5.45 -4.69 13.09
CA PHE A 148 -5.83 -3.50 13.85
C PHE A 148 -7.35 -3.28 13.84
N GLU A 149 -7.99 -3.42 12.69
CA GLU A 149 -9.44 -3.35 12.52
C GLU A 149 -10.15 -4.48 13.27
N ALA A 150 -9.67 -5.71 13.10
CA ALA A 150 -10.23 -6.89 13.73
C ALA A 150 -10.10 -6.87 15.26
N ALA A 151 -9.04 -6.28 15.81
CA ALA A 151 -8.87 -6.07 17.24
C ALA A 151 -9.69 -4.88 17.78
N GLY A 152 -10.38 -4.12 16.93
CA GLY A 152 -11.22 -2.99 17.33
C GLY A 152 -10.47 -1.79 17.92
N LEU A 153 -9.20 -1.59 17.55
CA LEU A 153 -8.32 -0.53 18.09
C LEU A 153 -8.57 0.86 17.47
N TRP A 154 -9.83 1.16 17.15
CA TRP A 154 -10.20 2.42 16.47
C TRP A 154 -9.99 3.67 17.33
N TRP A 155 -10.24 3.54 18.65
CA TRP A 155 -10.07 4.66 19.59
C TRP A 155 -8.59 5.02 19.79
N GLU A 156 -7.74 4.01 19.84
CA GLU A 156 -6.27 4.15 19.94
C GLU A 156 -5.67 4.83 18.71
N ASN A 157 -6.33 4.66 17.54
CA ASN A 157 -5.90 5.21 16.27
C ASN A 157 -6.24 6.70 16.06
N ARG A 158 -7.16 7.27 16.83
CA ARG A 158 -7.72 8.61 16.58
C ARG A 158 -6.68 9.71 16.44
N PHE A 159 -5.70 9.75 17.34
CA PHE A 159 -4.64 10.76 17.29
C PHE A 159 -3.71 10.56 16.11
N LYS A 160 -3.36 9.30 15.78
CA LYS A 160 -2.57 9.00 14.60
C LYS A 160 -3.27 9.51 13.34
N SER A 161 -4.55 9.24 13.17
CA SER A 161 -5.32 9.67 12.00
C SER A 161 -5.41 11.20 11.90
N LEU A 162 -5.64 11.89 13.01
CA LEU A 162 -5.66 13.36 13.04
C LEU A 162 -4.31 13.96 12.67
N VAL A 163 -3.21 13.43 13.23
CA VAL A 163 -1.85 13.91 12.92
C VAL A 163 -1.49 13.58 11.47
N GLU A 164 -1.88 12.42 10.96
CA GLU A 164 -1.65 12.03 9.56
C GLU A 164 -2.34 13.03 8.60
N ALA A 165 -3.61 13.33 8.83
CA ALA A 165 -4.36 14.27 8.00
C ALA A 165 -3.81 15.70 8.12
N GLY A 166 -3.52 16.17 9.33
CA GLY A 166 -2.96 17.51 9.56
C GLY A 166 -1.56 17.69 8.98
N LEU A 167 -0.68 16.71 9.18
CA LEU A 167 0.66 16.72 8.61
C LEU A 167 0.62 16.69 7.08
N ASN A 168 -0.22 15.82 6.50
CA ASN A 168 -0.40 15.76 5.06
C ASN A 168 -0.87 17.09 4.47
N LEU A 169 -1.85 17.74 5.11
CA LEU A 169 -2.35 19.06 4.71
C LEU A 169 -1.22 20.12 4.70
N ILE A 170 -0.46 20.21 5.79
CA ILE A 170 0.64 21.17 5.91
C ILE A 170 1.74 20.89 4.88
N LEU A 171 2.12 19.62 4.73
CA LEU A 171 3.15 19.23 3.77
C LEU A 171 2.69 19.43 2.32
N ASN A 172 1.42 19.17 1.99
CA ASN A 172 0.86 19.45 0.67
C ASN A 172 0.94 20.95 0.34
N TYR A 173 0.61 21.82 1.31
CA TYR A 173 0.73 23.25 1.12
C TYR A 173 2.20 23.68 0.88
N VAL A 174 3.12 23.25 1.75
CA VAL A 174 4.51 23.66 1.69
C VAL A 174 5.22 23.05 0.48
N LEU A 175 5.20 21.72 0.34
CA LEU A 175 5.92 21.04 -0.73
C LEU A 175 5.25 21.22 -2.09
N GLY A 176 3.92 21.29 -2.14
CA GLY A 176 3.17 21.55 -3.37
C GLY A 176 3.51 22.91 -3.96
N LYS A 177 3.64 23.93 -3.13
CA LYS A 177 4.02 25.28 -3.56
C LYS A 177 5.43 25.34 -4.18
N TYR A 178 6.40 24.60 -3.63
CA TYR A 178 7.81 24.64 -4.09
C TYR A 178 8.15 23.62 -5.16
N TYR A 179 7.52 22.42 -5.12
CA TYR A 179 7.89 21.29 -5.99
C TYR A 179 6.75 20.80 -6.88
N GLY A 180 5.59 21.49 -6.87
CA GLY A 180 4.43 21.15 -7.70
C GLY A 180 3.91 19.72 -7.41
N VAL A 181 3.55 18.99 -8.47
CA VAL A 181 3.01 17.61 -8.35
C VAL A 181 3.92 16.69 -7.56
N LYS A 182 5.25 16.77 -7.78
CA LYS A 182 6.21 15.95 -7.02
C LYS A 182 6.17 16.26 -5.53
N GLY A 183 5.98 17.53 -5.17
CA GLY A 183 5.86 17.97 -3.79
C GLY A 183 4.62 17.36 -3.10
N ILE A 184 3.49 17.34 -3.78
CA ILE A 184 2.25 16.74 -3.26
C ILE A 184 2.39 15.23 -3.06
N ILE A 185 2.95 14.51 -4.04
CA ILE A 185 3.22 13.08 -3.89
C ILE A 185 4.20 12.82 -2.74
N LEU A 186 5.24 13.65 -2.60
CA LEU A 186 6.21 13.53 -1.51
C LEU A 186 5.58 13.79 -0.14
N ALA A 187 4.68 14.78 -0.03
CA ALA A 187 3.93 15.06 1.19
C ALA A 187 3.14 13.83 1.66
N THR A 188 2.44 13.20 0.72
CA THR A 188 1.67 11.98 0.99
C THR A 188 2.57 10.81 1.34
N LEU A 189 3.71 10.64 0.64
CA LEU A 189 4.71 9.62 0.98
C LEU A 189 5.24 9.75 2.41
N ILE A 190 5.59 10.96 2.83
CA ILE A 190 6.08 11.24 4.19
C ILE A 190 5.00 10.88 5.21
N SER A 191 3.76 11.31 5.01
CA SER A 191 2.64 11.02 5.91
C SER A 191 2.36 9.52 6.01
N LEU A 192 2.32 8.82 4.87
CA LEU A 192 2.09 7.38 4.81
C LEU A 192 3.22 6.59 5.47
N PHE A 193 4.47 6.95 5.21
CA PHE A 193 5.58 6.19 5.77
C PHE A 193 5.73 6.41 7.28
N PHE A 194 5.84 7.66 7.73
CA PHE A 194 6.12 7.93 9.14
C PHE A 194 4.89 7.78 10.03
N ILE A 195 3.74 8.28 9.61
CA ILE A 195 2.55 8.26 10.47
C ILE A 195 1.74 6.98 10.23
N ASN A 196 1.40 6.66 8.99
CA ASN A 196 0.58 5.48 8.75
C ASN A 196 1.36 4.19 9.02
N PHE A 197 2.51 3.98 8.37
CA PHE A 197 3.25 2.73 8.49
C PHE A 197 4.00 2.63 9.84
N VAL A 198 4.89 3.57 10.18
CA VAL A 198 5.72 3.45 11.38
C VAL A 198 4.90 3.62 12.65
N TRP A 199 4.20 4.74 12.82
CA TRP A 199 3.40 4.94 14.02
C TRP A 199 2.25 3.94 14.13
N GLY A 200 1.54 3.69 13.03
CA GLY A 200 0.45 2.69 13.01
C GLY A 200 0.92 1.28 13.37
N SER A 201 2.13 0.88 12.94
CA SER A 201 2.71 -0.40 13.34
C SER A 201 3.07 -0.41 14.84
N ASN A 202 3.68 0.67 15.34
CA ASN A 202 3.97 0.77 16.77
C ASN A 202 2.71 0.69 17.64
N LEU A 203 1.57 1.22 17.17
CA LEU A 203 0.31 1.11 17.91
C LEU A 203 -0.15 -0.34 18.07
N ILE A 204 -0.15 -1.15 17.00
CA ILE A 204 -0.61 -2.53 17.10
C ILE A 204 0.32 -3.38 17.97
N PHE A 205 1.64 -3.16 17.89
CA PHE A 205 2.58 -3.84 18.78
C PHE A 205 2.42 -3.39 20.24
N LYS A 206 2.07 -2.13 20.49
CA LYS A 206 1.81 -1.62 21.85
C LYS A 206 0.51 -2.17 22.44
N TYR A 207 -0.56 -2.28 21.66
CA TYR A 207 -1.89 -2.58 22.21
C TYR A 207 -2.31 -4.04 22.04
N TYR A 208 -1.88 -4.72 20.97
CA TYR A 208 -2.25 -6.11 20.71
C TYR A 208 -1.08 -7.10 20.83
N PHE A 209 0.03 -6.89 20.13
CA PHE A 209 1.22 -7.77 20.15
C PHE A 209 2.22 -7.37 21.26
N LYS A 210 1.76 -7.12 22.47
CA LYS A 210 2.53 -6.50 23.57
C LYS A 210 3.83 -7.23 23.92
N SER A 211 3.85 -8.57 23.82
CA SER A 211 5.01 -9.42 24.13
C SER A 211 5.99 -9.59 22.98
N ILE A 212 5.65 -9.08 21.78
CA ILE A 212 6.37 -9.35 20.54
C ILE A 212 7.15 -8.12 20.07
N SER A 213 8.44 -8.30 19.73
CA SER A 213 9.25 -7.21 19.20
C SER A 213 8.86 -6.84 17.77
N SER A 214 8.67 -5.55 17.52
CA SER A 214 8.40 -5.03 16.17
C SER A 214 9.61 -5.06 15.22
N LYS A 215 10.83 -5.32 15.74
CA LYS A 215 12.08 -5.28 14.92
C LYS A 215 12.03 -6.21 13.73
N GLU A 216 11.57 -7.45 13.93
CA GLU A 216 11.46 -8.44 12.87
C GLU A 216 10.48 -7.99 11.78
N TYR A 217 9.35 -7.40 12.15
CA TYR A 217 8.36 -6.85 11.22
C TYR A 217 8.97 -5.78 10.31
N TYR A 218 9.69 -4.82 10.88
CA TYR A 218 10.35 -3.76 10.10
C TYR A 218 11.47 -4.29 9.22
N THR A 219 12.29 -5.23 9.73
CA THR A 219 13.37 -5.85 8.95
C THR A 219 12.82 -6.62 7.74
N GLN A 220 11.70 -7.33 7.91
CA GLN A 220 11.04 -8.03 6.80
C GLN A 220 10.53 -7.06 5.75
N HIS A 221 9.88 -5.96 6.15
CA HIS A 221 9.43 -4.94 5.19
C HIS A 221 10.58 -4.26 4.44
N LEU A 222 11.69 -3.99 5.11
CA LEU A 222 12.90 -3.48 4.46
C LEU A 222 13.43 -4.46 3.40
N LEU A 223 13.46 -5.75 3.74
CA LEU A 223 13.91 -6.79 2.83
C LEU A 223 12.98 -6.92 1.61
N TYR A 224 11.66 -6.88 1.83
CA TYR A 224 10.67 -6.88 0.73
C TYR A 224 10.83 -5.64 -0.16
N ALA A 225 11.06 -4.47 0.41
CA ALA A 225 11.28 -3.24 -0.34
C ALA A 225 12.56 -3.31 -1.19
N CYS A 226 13.67 -3.79 -0.63
CA CYS A 226 14.92 -3.95 -1.36
C CYS A 226 14.78 -4.94 -2.52
N VAL A 227 14.19 -6.12 -2.27
CA VAL A 227 13.99 -7.14 -3.31
C VAL A 227 13.06 -6.62 -4.40
N THR A 228 11.95 -5.96 -4.04
CA THR A 228 11.02 -5.36 -5.00
C THR A 228 11.70 -4.28 -5.85
N SER A 229 12.51 -3.41 -5.24
CA SER A 229 13.22 -2.33 -5.94
C SER A 229 14.25 -2.87 -6.94
N ILE A 230 15.04 -3.86 -6.54
CA ILE A 230 16.01 -4.52 -7.43
C ILE A 230 15.29 -5.21 -8.59
N ASN A 231 14.23 -5.96 -8.28
CA ASN A 231 13.42 -6.65 -9.28
C ASN A 231 12.74 -5.69 -10.24
N ALA A 232 12.21 -4.55 -9.75
CA ALA A 232 11.65 -3.49 -10.58
C ALA A 232 12.70 -2.92 -11.55
N PHE A 233 13.90 -2.64 -11.06
CA PHE A 233 15.00 -2.15 -11.90
C PHE A 233 15.36 -3.15 -13.02
N LEU A 234 15.52 -4.43 -12.69
CA LEU A 234 15.84 -5.49 -13.65
C LEU A 234 14.71 -5.66 -14.69
N THR A 235 13.46 -5.73 -14.23
CA THR A 235 12.29 -5.87 -15.12
C THR A 235 12.14 -4.67 -16.04
N CYS A 236 12.31 -3.45 -15.55
CA CYS A 236 12.26 -2.24 -16.37
C CYS A 236 13.37 -2.23 -17.45
N LYS A 237 14.57 -2.72 -17.13
CA LYS A 237 15.65 -2.88 -18.12
C LYS A 237 15.27 -3.85 -19.23
N ILE A 238 14.66 -4.99 -18.89
CA ILE A 238 14.20 -5.96 -19.90
C ILE A 238 13.04 -5.36 -20.71
N CYS A 239 12.07 -4.71 -20.08
CA CYS A 239 10.96 -4.06 -20.77
C CYS A 239 11.43 -2.93 -21.72
N SER A 240 12.53 -2.24 -21.39
CA SER A 240 13.08 -1.19 -22.25
C SER A 240 13.70 -1.72 -23.54
N ALA A 241 14.09 -3.00 -23.58
CA ALA A 241 14.57 -3.65 -24.81
C ALA A 241 13.42 -3.97 -25.80
N VAL A 242 12.16 -3.92 -25.35
CA VAL A 242 10.99 -4.10 -26.22
C VAL A 242 10.68 -2.76 -26.89
N THR A 243 11.09 -2.59 -28.13
CA THR A 243 10.95 -1.35 -28.93
C THR A 243 9.67 -1.31 -29.77
N VAL A 244 8.89 -2.39 -29.80
CA VAL A 244 7.63 -2.47 -30.53
C VAL A 244 6.61 -1.46 -30.00
N PRO A 245 6.07 -0.54 -30.84
CA PRO A 245 5.14 0.48 -30.37
C PRO A 245 3.69 -0.04 -30.22
N GLY A 246 2.86 0.76 -29.56
CA GLY A 246 1.42 0.54 -29.47
C GLY A 246 1.04 -0.68 -28.62
N ILE A 247 -0.15 -1.22 -28.90
CA ILE A 247 -0.76 -2.29 -28.11
C ILE A 247 0.06 -3.59 -28.09
N VAL A 248 0.75 -3.90 -29.20
CA VAL A 248 1.60 -5.09 -29.32
C VAL A 248 2.80 -4.99 -28.38
N GLY A 249 3.46 -3.84 -28.33
CA GLY A 249 4.55 -3.59 -27.39
C GLY A 249 4.10 -3.63 -25.94
N LEU A 250 2.92 -3.08 -25.65
CA LEU A 250 2.31 -3.15 -24.31
C LEU A 250 2.03 -4.61 -23.91
N PHE A 251 1.52 -5.43 -24.84
CA PHE A 251 1.27 -6.85 -24.61
C PHE A 251 2.56 -7.62 -24.26
N PHE A 252 3.64 -7.45 -25.03
CA PHE A 252 4.92 -8.10 -24.74
C PHE A 252 5.51 -7.65 -23.40
N LYS A 253 5.46 -6.36 -23.08
CA LYS A 253 5.86 -5.85 -21.75
C LYS A 253 4.98 -6.44 -20.64
N GLY A 254 3.69 -6.61 -20.87
CA GLY A 254 2.76 -7.26 -19.95
C GLY A 254 3.14 -8.72 -19.66
N VAL A 255 3.48 -9.50 -20.69
CA VAL A 255 3.95 -10.88 -20.54
C VAL A 255 5.25 -10.94 -19.73
N ILE A 256 6.22 -10.04 -20.00
CA ILE A 256 7.45 -9.94 -19.23
C ILE A 256 7.12 -9.63 -17.75
N CYS A 257 6.26 -8.66 -17.48
CA CYS A 257 5.83 -8.28 -16.14
C CYS A 257 5.07 -9.39 -15.40
N LEU A 258 4.35 -10.27 -16.14
CA LEU A 258 3.68 -11.41 -15.54
C LEU A 258 4.67 -12.49 -15.08
N VAL A 259 5.70 -12.78 -15.88
CA VAL A 259 6.57 -13.94 -15.69
C VAL A 259 7.84 -13.58 -14.91
N PHE A 260 8.60 -12.61 -15.41
CA PHE A 260 9.95 -12.34 -14.95
C PHE A 260 10.04 -11.92 -13.47
N PRO A 261 9.22 -10.97 -12.97
CA PRO A 261 9.27 -10.60 -11.55
C PRO A 261 8.93 -11.75 -10.60
N ASN A 262 8.00 -12.61 -11.00
CA ASN A 262 7.59 -13.75 -10.18
C ASN A 262 8.67 -14.84 -10.12
N ILE A 263 9.41 -15.04 -11.22
CA ILE A 263 10.59 -15.92 -11.20
C ILE A 263 11.65 -15.39 -10.25
N ILE A 264 11.96 -14.09 -10.27
CA ILE A 264 12.92 -13.49 -9.35
C ILE A 264 12.46 -13.64 -7.90
N PHE A 265 11.21 -13.33 -7.57
CA PHE A 265 10.68 -13.52 -6.23
C PHE A 265 10.78 -14.98 -5.80
N LEU A 266 10.45 -15.93 -6.68
CA LEU A 266 10.56 -17.35 -6.39
C LEU A 266 12.03 -17.73 -6.09
N LEU A 267 12.97 -17.32 -6.92
CA LEU A 267 14.39 -17.61 -6.74
C LEU A 267 14.95 -17.05 -5.43
N VAL A 268 14.53 -15.83 -5.05
CA VAL A 268 14.98 -15.20 -3.81
C VAL A 268 14.35 -15.84 -2.58
N TYR A 269 13.05 -16.17 -2.63
CA TYR A 269 12.32 -16.58 -1.43
C TYR A 269 12.17 -18.10 -1.25
N CYS A 270 12.31 -18.95 -2.29
CA CYS A 270 12.03 -20.39 -2.22
C CYS A 270 12.79 -21.13 -1.12
N LYS A 271 14.00 -20.69 -0.77
CA LYS A 271 14.82 -21.29 0.29
C LYS A 271 14.54 -20.72 1.69
N THR A 272 13.79 -19.63 1.79
CA THR A 272 13.50 -18.95 3.08
C THR A 272 12.47 -19.72 3.91
N SER A 273 12.60 -19.65 5.22
CA SER A 273 11.64 -20.27 6.14
C SER A 273 10.24 -19.69 6.00
N ILE A 274 10.15 -18.37 5.73
CA ILE A 274 8.83 -17.72 5.56
C ILE A 274 8.09 -18.26 4.33
N PHE A 275 8.78 -18.48 3.21
CA PHE A 275 8.18 -19.05 2.01
C PHE A 275 7.66 -20.47 2.25
N LYS A 276 8.50 -21.33 2.85
CA LYS A 276 8.15 -22.73 3.15
C LYS A 276 6.95 -22.86 4.10
N ASN A 277 6.77 -21.90 4.99
CA ASN A 277 5.65 -21.89 5.95
C ASN A 277 4.40 -21.18 5.40
N ALA A 278 4.59 -20.09 4.62
CA ALA A 278 3.49 -19.27 4.15
C ALA A 278 2.76 -19.90 2.94
N MET A 279 3.49 -20.41 1.94
CA MET A 279 2.86 -20.89 0.70
C MET A 279 1.90 -22.07 0.91
N PRO A 280 2.28 -23.16 1.62
CA PRO A 280 1.33 -24.26 1.90
C PRO A 280 0.14 -23.79 2.76
N TRP A 281 0.38 -22.90 3.71
CA TRP A 281 -0.65 -22.36 4.58
C TRP A 281 -1.67 -21.49 3.81
N LEU A 282 -1.19 -20.60 2.90
CA LEU A 282 -2.03 -19.78 2.05
C LEU A 282 -2.86 -20.64 1.09
N LEU A 283 -2.25 -21.62 0.43
CA LEU A 283 -2.95 -22.53 -0.48
C LEU A 283 -4.05 -23.32 0.24
N LYS A 284 -3.78 -23.81 1.46
CA LYS A 284 -4.79 -24.48 2.27
C LYS A 284 -5.98 -23.56 2.63
N LYS A 285 -5.71 -22.27 2.90
CA LYS A 285 -6.75 -21.29 3.22
C LYS A 285 -7.59 -20.87 2.01
N LEU A 286 -7.00 -20.90 0.81
CA LEU A 286 -7.74 -20.61 -0.44
C LEU A 286 -8.65 -21.74 -0.88
N ASN A 287 -8.36 -22.99 -0.44
CA ASN A 287 -9.14 -24.17 -0.78
C ASN A 287 -10.18 -24.55 0.30
N ALA A 288 -10.24 -23.83 1.42
CA ALA A 288 -11.18 -24.02 2.52
C ALA A 288 -12.29 -22.98 2.49
#